data_5223ac2430805ddce325d24c1a60898a
#
_entry.id   5223ac2430805ddce325d24c1a60898a
#
_cell.length_a   1.000
_cell.length_b   1.000
_cell.length_c   1.000
_cell.angle_alpha   90.00
_cell.angle_beta   90.00
_cell.angle_gamma   90.00
#
_symmetry.space_group_name_H-M   'P 1'
#
loop_
_entity.id
_entity.type
_entity.pdbx_description
1 polymer ?
#
loop_
_entity_poly.entity_id
_entity_poly.type
_entity_poly.pdbx_seq_one_letter_code
_entity_poly.pdbx_strand_id
1 'polypeptide(L)'
;MAEEVAGYARYTFRLRVSSTARAALEVEWGRCRWVWNECVAMSRKVHRHNKRTGETLTCGPAQLDKMLTGARQSMRWLREGASVPQQQAIGDFAKSRGKSLKDIKARLPVRQRAGMPKPKRERGSLPSLNYTKRGFRIKEGRLHLAGGIAVTVVWSRNLPGPPSSVRVYRDSLGHWSCSFVVPTVTETLPATGAVIGIDWGVKETATTTSNAHDLPHAQHGQSAEQKLARYQRMMARRRTPKNRPGTKGYRNAQRQAAKVHKKTARQRQDTGRKWAKRVVRDHDILAVEDFRPRFLARTTMAGKAADAAIGATKRALIEMARKHGRELHLVHPAHTTMDCAHCGARAKHRLPLSERT
;
A
#
# COMPACT_ATOMS: atom_id res chain seq x y z
N MET A 1 26.83 20.77 -7.95
CA MET A 1 25.93 20.08 -8.90
C MET A 1 24.75 19.53 -8.09
N ALA A 2 23.52 19.86 -8.42
CA ALA A 2 22.35 19.28 -7.76
C ALA A 2 22.25 17.83 -8.21
N GLU A 3 22.36 16.88 -7.26
CA GLU A 3 22.13 15.46 -7.53
C GLU A 3 20.71 15.28 -8.05
N GLU A 4 20.57 14.68 -9.22
CA GLU A 4 19.28 14.46 -9.86
C GLU A 4 18.47 13.45 -9.02
N VAL A 5 17.32 13.89 -8.51
CA VAL A 5 16.47 13.06 -7.64
C VAL A 5 15.83 11.96 -8.48
N ALA A 6 16.37 10.77 -8.43
CA ALA A 6 15.87 9.59 -9.18
C ALA A 6 14.46 9.15 -8.76
N GLY A 7 13.92 9.68 -7.66
CA GLY A 7 12.57 9.36 -7.19
C GLY A 7 12.43 9.46 -5.67
N TYR A 8 11.43 8.75 -5.14
CA TYR A 8 11.13 8.76 -3.71
C TYR A 8 11.05 7.33 -3.18
N ALA A 9 11.64 7.09 -2.00
CA ALA A 9 11.52 5.85 -1.26
C ALA A 9 10.80 6.03 0.08
N ARG A 10 10.24 4.94 0.59
CA ARG A 10 9.54 4.92 1.88
C ARG A 10 10.36 4.19 2.94
N TYR A 11 10.64 4.88 4.03
CA TYR A 11 11.34 4.35 5.20
C TYR A 11 10.37 4.26 6.37
N THR A 12 10.07 3.03 6.80
CA THR A 12 9.10 2.80 7.88
C THR A 12 9.81 2.40 9.17
N PHE A 13 9.41 3.06 10.27
CA PHE A 13 9.94 2.84 11.61
C PHE A 13 8.82 2.61 12.61
N ARG A 14 9.14 1.91 13.68
CA ARG A 14 8.27 1.77 14.84
C ARG A 14 8.29 3.05 15.66
N LEU A 15 7.15 3.37 16.29
CA LEU A 15 7.06 4.46 17.25
C LEU A 15 6.85 3.92 18.67
N ARG A 16 7.55 4.52 19.63
CA ARG A 16 7.20 4.45 21.05
C ARG A 16 6.33 5.65 21.36
N VAL A 17 5.10 5.39 21.76
CA VAL A 17 4.05 6.41 21.96
C VAL A 17 3.58 6.33 23.39
N SER A 18 3.74 7.42 24.16
CA SER A 18 3.21 7.56 25.52
C SER A 18 1.67 7.56 25.52
N SER A 19 1.05 7.39 26.68
CA SER A 19 -0.41 7.48 26.82
C SER A 19 -0.95 8.82 26.35
N THR A 20 -0.30 9.93 26.77
CA THR A 20 -0.64 11.30 26.37
C THR A 20 -0.53 11.50 24.85
N ALA A 21 0.60 11.12 24.24
CA ALA A 21 0.78 11.24 22.80
C ALA A 21 -0.22 10.35 22.03
N ARG A 22 -0.58 9.18 22.57
CA ARG A 22 -1.62 8.32 21.99
C ARG A 22 -2.97 8.99 21.97
N ALA A 23 -3.40 9.57 23.10
CA ALA A 23 -4.66 10.29 23.19
C ALA A 23 -4.69 11.46 22.18
N ALA A 24 -3.62 12.24 22.12
CA ALA A 24 -3.51 13.35 21.16
C ALA A 24 -3.57 12.88 19.70
N LEU A 25 -2.88 11.79 19.32
CA LEU A 25 -2.95 11.21 17.99
C LEU A 25 -4.36 10.68 17.65
N GLU A 26 -5.08 10.13 18.62
CA GLU A 26 -6.45 9.63 18.42
C GLU A 26 -7.44 10.79 18.25
N VAL A 27 -7.28 11.88 18.98
CA VAL A 27 -8.06 13.11 18.82
C VAL A 27 -7.81 13.72 17.45
N GLU A 28 -6.55 13.85 17.03
CA GLU A 28 -6.20 14.38 15.72
C GLU A 28 -6.73 13.50 14.57
N TRP A 29 -6.70 12.18 14.77
CA TRP A 29 -7.35 11.25 13.84
C TRP A 29 -8.86 11.45 13.78
N GLY A 30 -9.51 11.72 14.90
CA GLY A 30 -10.94 12.07 14.96
C GLY A 30 -11.27 13.25 14.05
N ARG A 31 -10.47 14.33 14.12
CA ARG A 31 -10.58 15.52 13.27
C ARG A 31 -10.41 15.19 11.78
N CYS A 32 -9.35 14.48 11.42
CA CYS A 32 -9.10 14.07 10.03
C CYS A 32 -10.19 13.14 9.49
N ARG A 33 -10.74 12.26 10.34
CA ARG A 33 -11.85 11.38 9.99
C ARG A 33 -13.13 12.17 9.71
N TRP A 34 -13.41 13.19 10.50
CA TRP A 34 -14.53 14.09 10.28
C TRP A 34 -14.39 14.79 8.91
N VAL A 35 -13.23 15.42 8.65
CA VAL A 35 -12.93 16.06 7.36
C VAL A 35 -13.14 15.10 6.18
N TRP A 36 -12.63 13.87 6.27
CA TRP A 36 -12.87 12.86 5.25
C TRP A 36 -14.36 12.56 5.04
N ASN A 37 -15.12 12.46 6.12
CA ASN A 37 -16.55 12.16 6.04
C ASN A 37 -17.35 13.31 5.43
N GLU A 38 -16.99 14.56 5.74
CA GLU A 38 -17.58 15.74 5.09
C GLU A 38 -17.25 15.79 3.60
N CYS A 39 -16.02 15.46 3.19
CA CYS A 39 -15.68 15.31 1.78
C CYS A 39 -16.57 14.27 1.08
N VAL A 40 -16.85 13.14 1.71
CA VAL A 40 -17.77 12.12 1.18
C VAL A 40 -19.18 12.65 1.09
N ALA A 41 -19.68 13.32 2.14
CA ALA A 41 -21.03 13.90 2.20
C ALA A 41 -21.23 14.95 1.10
N MET A 42 -20.29 15.90 0.98
CA MET A 42 -20.32 16.94 -0.04
C MET A 42 -20.27 16.36 -1.46
N SER A 43 -19.38 15.39 -1.71
CA SER A 43 -19.30 14.72 -3.01
C SER A 43 -20.62 14.02 -3.40
N ARG A 44 -21.30 13.40 -2.43
CA ARG A 44 -22.60 12.76 -2.65
C ARG A 44 -23.72 13.78 -2.87
N LYS A 45 -23.68 14.91 -2.14
CA LYS A 45 -24.65 16.01 -2.30
C LYS A 45 -24.56 16.59 -3.70
N VAL A 46 -23.36 16.93 -4.16
CA VAL A 46 -23.12 17.47 -5.51
C VAL A 46 -23.55 16.46 -6.58
N HIS A 47 -23.19 15.18 -6.43
CA HIS A 47 -23.61 14.16 -7.41
C HIS A 47 -25.13 14.01 -7.49
N ARG A 48 -25.86 14.03 -6.35
CA ARG A 48 -27.33 13.96 -6.33
C ARG A 48 -27.97 15.21 -6.94
N HIS A 49 -27.40 16.39 -6.65
CA HIS A 49 -27.87 17.64 -7.22
C HIS A 49 -27.73 17.63 -8.74
N ASN A 50 -26.54 17.36 -9.28
CA ASN A 50 -26.30 17.29 -10.72
C ASN A 50 -27.21 16.27 -11.44
N LYS A 51 -27.45 15.11 -10.79
CA LYS A 51 -28.37 14.11 -11.35
C LYS A 51 -29.79 14.59 -11.40
N ARG A 52 -30.25 15.45 -10.46
CA ARG A 52 -31.61 15.95 -10.39
C ARG A 52 -31.85 17.16 -11.30
N THR A 53 -30.88 18.07 -11.38
CA THR A 53 -31.02 19.36 -12.07
C THR A 53 -30.42 19.37 -13.47
N GLY A 54 -29.57 18.39 -13.83
CA GLY A 54 -28.78 18.43 -15.05
C GLY A 54 -27.55 19.36 -14.98
N GLU A 55 -27.37 20.08 -13.85
CA GLU A 55 -26.22 20.96 -13.67
C GLU A 55 -24.91 20.18 -13.53
N THR A 56 -23.79 20.87 -13.76
CA THR A 56 -22.43 20.29 -13.68
C THR A 56 -21.59 20.90 -12.55
N LEU A 57 -22.18 21.00 -11.35
CA LEU A 57 -21.44 21.46 -10.18
C LEU A 57 -20.23 20.57 -9.90
N THR A 58 -19.13 21.18 -9.52
CA THR A 58 -17.88 20.47 -9.23
C THR A 58 -17.67 20.27 -7.73
N CYS A 59 -17.00 19.18 -7.37
CA CYS A 59 -16.56 18.88 -6.01
C CYS A 59 -15.08 18.46 -6.08
N GLY A 60 -14.23 19.45 -6.36
CA GLY A 60 -12.78 19.28 -6.44
C GLY A 60 -12.06 19.68 -5.14
N PRO A 61 -10.72 19.61 -5.12
CA PRO A 61 -9.92 20.03 -3.96
C PRO A 61 -10.24 21.45 -3.49
N ALA A 62 -10.38 22.42 -4.40
CA ALA A 62 -10.64 23.82 -4.06
C ALA A 62 -11.97 24.00 -3.27
N GLN A 63 -13.05 23.33 -3.70
CA GLN A 63 -14.34 23.39 -2.99
C GLN A 63 -14.26 22.71 -1.62
N LEU A 64 -13.48 21.63 -1.51
CA LEU A 64 -13.26 20.91 -0.26
C LEU A 64 -12.37 21.69 0.70
N ASP A 65 -11.36 22.42 0.21
CA ASP A 65 -10.55 23.32 1.02
C ASP A 65 -11.37 24.51 1.54
N LYS A 66 -12.24 25.10 0.71
CA LYS A 66 -13.23 26.11 1.13
C LYS A 66 -14.14 25.60 2.26
N MET A 67 -14.67 24.37 2.10
CA MET A 67 -15.47 23.71 3.14
C MET A 67 -14.67 23.56 4.44
N LEU A 68 -13.42 23.11 4.37
CA LEU A 68 -12.56 22.97 5.54
C LEU A 68 -12.29 24.32 6.22
N THR A 69 -12.02 25.36 5.44
CA THR A 69 -11.80 26.72 5.97
C THR A 69 -13.00 27.22 6.75
N GLY A 70 -14.22 27.14 6.18
CA GLY A 70 -15.45 27.52 6.87
C GLY A 70 -15.73 26.66 8.10
N ALA A 71 -15.51 25.35 8.01
CA ALA A 71 -15.67 24.47 9.16
C ALA A 71 -14.70 24.78 10.31
N ARG A 72 -13.45 25.14 10.01
CA ARG A 72 -12.48 25.55 11.02
C ARG A 72 -12.79 26.90 11.65
N GLN A 73 -13.46 27.79 10.94
CA GLN A 73 -13.95 29.06 11.50
C GLN A 73 -15.09 28.83 12.50
N SER A 74 -16.04 27.98 12.16
CA SER A 74 -17.24 27.73 12.98
C SER A 74 -17.04 26.71 14.11
N MET A 75 -16.13 25.73 13.95
CA MET A 75 -15.93 24.65 14.91
C MET A 75 -14.59 24.76 15.63
N ARG A 76 -14.61 25.19 16.90
CA ARG A 76 -13.43 25.35 17.76
C ARG A 76 -12.59 24.07 17.83
N TRP A 77 -13.21 22.91 18.09
CA TRP A 77 -12.50 21.64 18.24
C TRP A 77 -11.72 21.24 16.96
N LEU A 78 -12.22 21.61 15.77
CA LEU A 78 -11.54 21.35 14.50
C LEU A 78 -10.38 22.33 14.29
N ARG A 79 -10.59 23.61 14.68
CA ARG A 79 -9.57 24.67 14.61
C ARG A 79 -8.39 24.41 15.54
N GLU A 80 -8.60 23.85 16.73
CA GLU A 80 -7.55 23.44 17.67
C GLU A 80 -6.63 22.34 17.13
N GLY A 81 -7.07 21.57 16.13
CA GLY A 81 -6.25 20.57 15.46
C GLY A 81 -5.30 21.16 14.43
N ALA A 82 -4.28 20.37 14.08
CA ALA A 82 -3.32 20.75 13.06
C ALA A 82 -3.97 20.84 11.67
N SER A 83 -3.74 21.94 10.95
CA SER A 83 -4.30 22.14 9.60
C SER A 83 -3.73 21.16 8.58
N VAL A 84 -2.44 20.84 8.67
CA VAL A 84 -1.73 20.01 7.69
C VAL A 84 -2.37 18.62 7.53
N PRO A 85 -2.56 17.80 8.57
CA PRO A 85 -3.17 16.47 8.38
C PRO A 85 -4.64 16.56 7.96
N GLN A 86 -5.37 17.64 8.28
CA GLN A 86 -6.73 17.86 7.83
C GLN A 86 -6.76 18.14 6.32
N GLN A 87 -5.87 19.00 5.80
CA GLN A 87 -5.70 19.24 4.35
C GLN A 87 -5.24 17.96 3.62
N GLN A 88 -4.34 17.19 4.24
CA GLN A 88 -3.91 15.92 3.66
C GLN A 88 -5.04 14.88 3.60
N ALA A 89 -6.01 14.93 4.50
CA ALA A 89 -7.22 14.09 4.40
C ALA A 89 -8.06 14.43 3.17
N ILE A 90 -8.17 15.71 2.81
CA ILE A 90 -8.78 16.17 1.54
C ILE A 90 -8.00 15.65 0.34
N GLY A 91 -6.67 15.79 0.34
CA GLY A 91 -5.81 15.29 -0.73
C GLY A 91 -5.93 13.77 -0.94
N ASP A 92 -5.94 13.00 0.15
CA ASP A 92 -6.12 11.54 0.11
C ASP A 92 -7.53 11.17 -0.40
N PHE A 93 -8.57 11.94 -0.02
CA PHE A 93 -9.93 11.77 -0.54
C PHE A 93 -10.00 12.08 -2.04
N ALA A 94 -9.46 13.21 -2.47
CA ALA A 94 -9.46 13.64 -3.87
C ALA A 94 -8.75 12.63 -4.78
N LYS A 95 -7.60 12.10 -4.36
CA LYS A 95 -6.87 11.02 -5.07
C LYS A 95 -7.73 9.76 -5.20
N SER A 96 -8.37 9.34 -4.10
CA SER A 96 -9.22 8.14 -4.09
C SER A 96 -10.44 8.31 -5.00
N ARG A 97 -11.12 9.46 -4.91
CA ARG A 97 -12.28 9.79 -5.76
C ARG A 97 -11.88 9.93 -7.23
N GLY A 98 -10.80 10.65 -7.50
CA GLY A 98 -10.28 10.85 -8.86
C GLY A 98 -9.96 9.52 -9.56
N LYS A 99 -9.35 8.56 -8.85
CA LYS A 99 -9.13 7.23 -9.39
C LYS A 99 -10.44 6.52 -9.75
N SER A 100 -11.45 6.57 -8.88
CA SER A 100 -12.75 5.95 -9.14
C SER A 100 -13.45 6.58 -10.36
N LEU A 101 -13.39 7.91 -10.47
CA LEU A 101 -13.97 8.64 -11.61
C LEU A 101 -13.21 8.35 -12.91
N LYS A 102 -11.86 8.25 -12.86
CA LYS A 102 -11.05 7.87 -14.02
C LYS A 102 -11.43 6.47 -14.53
N ASP A 103 -11.59 5.51 -13.63
CA ASP A 103 -11.96 4.14 -13.98
C ASP A 103 -13.39 4.08 -14.58
N ILE A 104 -14.31 4.92 -14.09
CA ILE A 104 -15.67 5.05 -14.64
C ILE A 104 -15.62 5.67 -16.04
N LYS A 105 -14.88 6.78 -16.22
CA LYS A 105 -14.71 7.46 -17.52
C LYS A 105 -14.06 6.53 -18.56
N ALA A 106 -13.11 5.71 -18.14
CA ALA A 106 -12.47 4.68 -18.98
C ALA A 106 -13.38 3.47 -19.26
N ARG A 107 -14.67 3.50 -18.83
CA ARG A 107 -15.65 2.43 -18.99
C ARG A 107 -15.17 1.05 -18.55
N LEU A 108 -14.23 0.99 -17.59
CA LEU A 108 -13.75 -0.29 -17.06
C LEU A 108 -14.92 -1.11 -16.52
N PRO A 109 -14.91 -2.44 -16.61
CA PRO A 109 -15.90 -3.31 -15.98
C PRO A 109 -16.00 -3.02 -14.47
N VAL A 110 -17.21 -3.07 -13.89
CA VAL A 110 -17.46 -2.73 -12.46
C VAL A 110 -16.50 -3.46 -11.52
N ARG A 111 -16.16 -4.71 -11.85
CA ARG A 111 -15.23 -5.53 -11.06
C ARG A 111 -13.78 -5.02 -11.06
N GLN A 112 -13.40 -4.21 -12.04
CA GLN A 112 -12.05 -3.64 -12.19
C GLN A 112 -11.96 -2.20 -11.67
N ARG A 113 -13.09 -1.52 -11.48
CA ARG A 113 -13.13 -0.13 -11.00
C ARG A 113 -12.68 -0.03 -9.54
N ALA A 114 -11.97 1.04 -9.22
CA ALA A 114 -11.81 1.47 -7.85
C ALA A 114 -13.18 1.91 -7.30
N GLY A 115 -13.52 1.45 -6.10
CA GLY A 115 -14.77 1.85 -5.45
C GLY A 115 -14.72 3.32 -5.02
N MET A 116 -15.89 4.01 -5.09
CA MET A 116 -16.01 5.37 -4.56
C MET A 116 -15.68 5.43 -3.07
N PRO A 117 -15.06 6.52 -2.58
CA PRO A 117 -14.74 6.68 -1.17
C PRO A 117 -15.97 6.53 -0.28
N LYS A 118 -15.79 5.77 0.82
CA LYS A 118 -16.85 5.54 1.82
C LYS A 118 -16.52 6.29 3.11
N PRO A 119 -17.52 6.64 3.93
CA PRO A 119 -17.30 7.23 5.25
C PRO A 119 -16.45 6.30 6.12
N LYS A 120 -15.56 6.90 6.89
CA LYS A 120 -14.74 6.19 7.89
C LYS A 120 -15.51 6.11 9.21
N ARG A 121 -15.77 4.89 9.65
CA ARG A 121 -16.45 4.64 10.94
C ARG A 121 -15.49 4.83 12.08
N GLU A 122 -15.97 5.23 13.23
CA GLU A 122 -15.17 5.37 14.45
C GLU A 122 -14.59 4.02 14.87
N ARG A 123 -15.45 3.03 14.99
CA ARG A 123 -15.04 1.66 15.27
C ARG A 123 -14.72 0.97 13.93
N GLY A 124 -13.45 0.57 13.75
CA GLY A 124 -13.00 -0.18 12.58
C GLY A 124 -12.11 0.58 11.58
N SER A 125 -12.04 1.91 11.65
CA SER A 125 -11.06 2.66 10.86
C SER A 125 -9.79 2.91 11.68
N LEU A 126 -8.67 2.38 11.21
CA LEU A 126 -7.38 2.57 11.88
C LEU A 126 -6.84 3.99 11.65
N PRO A 127 -6.27 4.64 12.68
CA PRO A 127 -5.62 5.93 12.55
C PRO A 127 -4.53 5.93 11.47
N SER A 128 -4.56 6.99 10.64
CA SER A 128 -3.53 7.24 9.63
C SER A 128 -3.51 8.74 9.35
N LEU A 129 -2.49 9.42 9.86
CA LEU A 129 -2.27 10.86 9.76
C LEU A 129 -1.12 11.11 8.79
N ASN A 130 -1.32 12.01 7.84
CA ASN A 130 -0.29 12.37 6.87
C ASN A 130 0.14 13.82 7.10
N TYR A 131 1.45 14.04 7.19
CA TYR A 131 2.06 15.35 7.40
C TYR A 131 3.05 15.63 6.28
N THR A 132 2.94 16.78 5.64
CA THR A 132 3.96 17.32 4.74
C THR A 132 5.05 18.04 5.54
N LYS A 133 6.12 18.49 4.90
CA LYS A 133 7.28 19.15 5.49
C LYS A 133 6.92 20.27 6.50
N ARG A 134 5.82 20.99 6.28
CA ARG A 134 5.34 22.05 7.21
C ARG A 134 4.73 21.50 8.50
N GLY A 135 4.34 20.24 8.54
CA GLY A 135 3.57 19.64 9.65
C GLY A 135 4.41 18.76 10.57
N PHE A 136 5.71 18.60 10.34
CA PHE A 136 6.57 17.82 11.22
C PHE A 136 8.03 18.28 11.19
N ARG A 137 8.75 17.90 12.23
CA ARG A 137 10.21 18.03 12.32
C ARG A 137 10.80 16.86 13.09
N ILE A 138 12.03 16.51 12.76
CA ILE A 138 12.82 15.54 13.50
C ILE A 138 13.85 16.33 14.31
N LYS A 139 13.81 16.19 15.63
CA LYS A 139 14.76 16.82 16.55
C LYS A 139 15.13 15.82 17.64
N GLU A 140 16.43 15.68 17.93
CA GLU A 140 16.95 14.79 18.98
C GLU A 140 16.40 13.35 18.89
N GLY A 141 16.35 12.80 17.67
CA GLY A 141 15.83 11.45 17.41
C GLY A 141 14.30 11.28 17.57
N ARG A 142 13.59 12.35 17.92
CA ARG A 142 12.14 12.35 18.09
C ARG A 142 11.43 12.98 16.90
N LEU A 143 10.24 12.49 16.62
CA LEU A 143 9.33 13.06 15.63
C LEU A 143 8.35 13.99 16.33
N HIS A 144 8.45 15.27 16.02
CA HIS A 144 7.53 16.32 16.45
C HIS A 144 6.53 16.59 15.34
N LEU A 145 5.25 16.51 15.66
CA LEU A 145 4.14 16.75 14.74
C LEU A 145 3.44 18.08 15.09
N ALA A 146 2.90 18.74 14.09
CA ALA A 146 2.05 19.90 14.30
C ALA A 146 0.87 19.51 15.24
N GLY A 147 0.48 20.44 16.12
CA GLY A 147 -0.46 20.16 17.20
C GLY A 147 0.21 19.72 18.50
N GLY A 148 1.54 19.93 18.66
CA GLY A 148 2.26 19.70 19.92
C GLY A 148 2.53 18.22 20.24
N ILE A 149 2.38 17.31 19.29
CA ILE A 149 2.55 15.88 19.52
C ILE A 149 4.01 15.49 19.27
N ALA A 150 4.69 14.93 20.27
CA ALA A 150 6.04 14.40 20.15
C ALA A 150 6.08 12.89 20.43
N VAL A 151 6.72 12.12 19.55
CA VAL A 151 6.83 10.67 19.66
C VAL A 151 8.28 10.21 19.40
N THR A 152 8.70 9.15 20.08
CA THR A 152 10.05 8.58 19.89
C THR A 152 10.04 7.61 18.73
N VAL A 153 10.95 7.82 17.78
CA VAL A 153 11.16 6.91 16.65
C VAL A 153 12.18 5.84 17.04
N VAL A 154 11.86 4.58 16.74
CA VAL A 154 12.81 3.47 16.91
C VAL A 154 13.63 3.38 15.63
N TRP A 155 14.73 4.08 15.59
CA TRP A 155 15.63 4.14 14.45
C TRP A 155 16.37 2.80 14.28
N SER A 156 16.01 2.06 13.24
CA SER A 156 16.69 0.81 12.84
C SER A 156 17.72 1.03 11.73
N ARG A 157 17.73 2.21 11.14
CA ARG A 157 18.66 2.66 10.10
C ARG A 157 18.54 4.18 9.92
N ASN A 158 19.55 4.78 9.28
CA ASN A 158 19.51 6.20 8.93
C ASN A 158 18.57 6.47 7.76
N LEU A 159 18.07 7.70 7.67
CA LEU A 159 17.42 8.20 6.46
C LEU A 159 18.50 8.71 5.50
N PRO A 160 18.42 8.42 4.20
CA PRO A 160 19.43 8.88 3.23
C PRO A 160 19.39 10.38 2.97
N GLY A 161 18.33 11.07 3.43
CA GLY A 161 18.16 12.51 3.26
C GLY A 161 16.95 13.04 4.02
N PRO A 162 16.69 14.34 3.95
CA PRO A 162 15.57 14.98 4.64
C PRO A 162 14.22 14.49 4.07
N PRO A 163 13.29 14.03 4.91
CA PRO A 163 12.01 13.55 4.46
C PRO A 163 11.09 14.69 4.01
N SER A 164 10.38 14.48 2.89
CA SER A 164 9.39 15.40 2.35
C SER A 164 8.02 15.29 3.02
N SER A 165 7.70 14.12 3.55
CA SER A 165 6.45 13.86 4.27
C SER A 165 6.60 12.67 5.22
N VAL A 166 5.71 12.59 6.21
CA VAL A 166 5.60 11.45 7.11
C VAL A 166 4.15 11.04 7.27
N ARG A 167 3.89 9.74 7.22
CA ARG A 167 2.60 9.16 7.59
C ARG A 167 2.75 8.44 8.92
N VAL A 168 1.99 8.87 9.93
CA VAL A 168 1.89 8.24 11.25
C VAL A 168 0.61 7.42 11.29
N TYR A 169 0.73 6.14 11.63
CA TYR A 169 -0.42 5.23 11.58
C TYR A 169 -0.37 4.16 12.66
N ARG A 170 -1.56 3.65 13.02
CA ARG A 170 -1.72 2.51 13.92
C ARG A 170 -2.10 1.26 13.13
N ASP A 171 -1.43 0.15 13.39
CA ASP A 171 -1.74 -1.12 12.76
C ASP A 171 -2.87 -1.88 13.52
N SER A 172 -3.30 -3.02 12.94
CA SER A 172 -4.34 -3.88 13.51
C SER A 172 -3.96 -4.52 14.85
N LEU A 173 -2.70 -4.48 15.24
CA LEU A 173 -2.20 -4.95 16.54
C LEU A 173 -2.12 -3.82 17.59
N GLY A 174 -2.53 -2.61 17.21
CA GLY A 174 -2.47 -1.42 18.07
C GLY A 174 -1.10 -0.75 18.11
N HIS A 175 -0.17 -1.17 17.27
CA HIS A 175 1.15 -0.59 17.24
C HIS A 175 1.20 0.66 16.34
N TRP A 176 1.85 1.71 16.83
CA TRP A 176 2.12 2.90 16.06
C TRP A 176 3.42 2.77 15.25
N SER A 177 3.40 3.29 14.05
CA SER A 177 4.55 3.36 13.15
C SER A 177 4.51 4.67 12.37
N CYS A 178 5.67 5.12 11.89
CA CYS A 178 5.76 6.20 10.92
C CYS A 178 6.39 5.69 9.63
N SER A 179 6.02 6.31 8.52
CA SER A 179 6.60 6.05 7.20
C SER A 179 7.00 7.39 6.58
N PHE A 180 8.30 7.62 6.51
CA PHE A 180 8.88 8.78 5.86
C PHE A 180 8.97 8.58 4.35
N VAL A 181 8.72 9.62 3.58
CA VAL A 181 9.01 9.69 2.15
C VAL A 181 10.28 10.52 2.00
N VAL A 182 11.30 9.94 1.42
CA VAL A 182 12.63 10.56 1.27
C VAL A 182 13.00 10.57 -0.20
N PRO A 183 13.56 11.65 -0.74
CA PRO A 183 14.19 11.64 -2.05
C PRO A 183 15.28 10.58 -2.09
N THR A 184 15.42 9.88 -3.19
CA THR A 184 16.47 8.89 -3.37
C THR A 184 17.41 9.33 -4.47
N VAL A 185 18.70 9.22 -4.19
CA VAL A 185 19.76 9.26 -5.19
C VAL A 185 19.96 7.84 -5.68
N THR A 186 20.26 7.69 -6.96
CA THR A 186 20.59 6.37 -7.54
C THR A 186 21.98 5.95 -7.03
N GLU A 187 22.04 4.82 -6.35
CA GLU A 187 23.30 4.16 -5.99
C GLU A 187 23.66 3.19 -7.11
N THR A 188 24.33 3.68 -8.16
CA THR A 188 24.69 2.86 -9.31
C THR A 188 25.61 1.72 -8.89
N LEU A 189 25.22 0.48 -9.20
CA LEU A 189 26.08 -0.69 -9.05
C LEU A 189 26.99 -0.85 -10.28
N PRO A 190 28.16 -1.51 -10.12
CA PRO A 190 29.02 -1.86 -11.26
C PRO A 190 28.23 -2.60 -12.35
N ALA A 191 28.59 -2.34 -13.61
CA ALA A 191 28.00 -3.06 -14.72
C ALA A 191 28.40 -4.54 -14.70
N THR A 192 27.46 -5.42 -15.04
CA THR A 192 27.66 -6.87 -15.08
C THR A 192 27.61 -7.42 -16.50
N GLY A 193 27.05 -6.65 -17.46
CA GLY A 193 26.77 -7.09 -18.82
C GLY A 193 25.62 -8.11 -18.93
N ALA A 194 25.02 -8.51 -17.80
CA ALA A 194 24.04 -9.58 -17.75
C ALA A 194 22.60 -9.07 -17.91
N VAL A 195 21.79 -9.86 -18.61
CA VAL A 195 20.35 -9.64 -18.84
C VAL A 195 19.57 -10.80 -18.23
N ILE A 196 18.40 -10.53 -17.65
CA ILE A 196 17.52 -11.57 -17.11
C ILE A 196 16.06 -11.36 -17.52
N GLY A 197 15.41 -12.43 -17.97
CA GLY A 197 13.96 -12.51 -18.15
C GLY A 197 13.28 -13.10 -16.92
N ILE A 198 12.11 -12.58 -16.54
CA ILE A 198 11.38 -12.98 -15.33
C ILE A 198 9.90 -13.19 -15.65
N ASP A 199 9.42 -14.41 -15.47
CA ASP A 199 8.03 -14.82 -15.55
C ASP A 199 7.45 -15.08 -14.14
N TRP A 200 6.15 -14.82 -13.95
CA TRP A 200 5.48 -14.94 -12.65
C TRP A 200 4.54 -16.14 -12.61
N GLY A 201 4.73 -17.00 -11.63
CA GLY A 201 3.93 -18.19 -11.43
C GLY A 201 3.33 -18.35 -10.02
N VAL A 202 2.47 -19.35 -9.86
CA VAL A 202 1.90 -19.77 -8.56
C VAL A 202 2.47 -21.11 -8.08
N LYS A 203 3.13 -21.87 -8.95
CA LYS A 203 3.89 -23.07 -8.60
C LYS A 203 5.27 -22.63 -8.08
N GLU A 204 5.94 -21.83 -8.87
CA GLU A 204 7.09 -21.02 -8.45
C GLU A 204 6.69 -19.55 -8.47
N THR A 205 7.23 -18.74 -7.56
CA THR A 205 6.85 -17.32 -7.48
C THR A 205 7.41 -16.54 -8.66
N ALA A 206 8.62 -16.85 -9.09
CA ALA A 206 9.22 -16.34 -10.30
C ALA A 206 10.13 -17.40 -10.93
N THR A 207 10.01 -17.60 -12.24
CA THR A 207 10.92 -18.38 -13.07
C THR A 207 11.75 -17.42 -13.90
N THR A 208 13.03 -17.67 -14.02
CA THR A 208 13.96 -16.76 -14.68
C THR A 208 14.72 -17.47 -15.81
N THR A 209 15.26 -16.71 -16.75
CA THR A 209 16.15 -17.24 -17.80
C THR A 209 17.47 -17.80 -17.24
N SER A 210 17.76 -17.53 -15.97
CA SER A 210 18.87 -18.10 -15.22
C SER A 210 18.32 -18.87 -14.02
N ASN A 211 18.29 -20.19 -14.07
CA ASN A 211 17.76 -21.06 -13.01
C ASN A 211 18.31 -20.75 -11.61
N ALA A 212 19.53 -20.20 -11.54
CA ALA A 212 20.14 -19.77 -10.28
C ALA A 212 19.38 -18.63 -9.57
N HIS A 213 18.54 -17.90 -10.29
CA HIS A 213 17.78 -16.78 -9.80
C HIS A 213 16.27 -17.06 -9.67
N ASP A 214 15.83 -18.28 -9.89
CA ASP A 214 14.45 -18.67 -9.65
C ASP A 214 14.03 -18.39 -8.20
N LEU A 215 12.76 -18.03 -8.04
CA LEU A 215 12.17 -17.82 -6.72
C LEU A 215 11.13 -18.89 -6.44
N PRO A 216 11.49 -19.95 -5.69
CA PRO A 216 10.53 -20.97 -5.31
C PRO A 216 9.41 -20.41 -4.44
N HIS A 217 8.25 -21.06 -4.46
CA HIS A 217 7.11 -20.68 -3.65
C HIS A 217 7.37 -21.01 -2.18
N ALA A 218 7.66 -19.99 -1.38
CA ALA A 218 8.06 -20.15 0.03
C ALA A 218 6.96 -20.62 1.00
N GLN A 219 5.72 -20.76 0.55
CA GLN A 219 4.55 -21.33 1.27
C GLN A 219 4.34 -20.77 2.69
N HIS A 220 4.66 -19.49 2.93
CA HIS A 220 4.55 -18.85 4.24
C HIS A 220 3.12 -18.84 4.79
N GLY A 221 2.11 -18.73 3.90
CA GLY A 221 0.70 -18.78 4.26
C GLY A 221 0.24 -20.18 4.60
N GLN A 222 0.63 -21.15 3.80
CA GLN A 222 0.33 -22.56 4.02
C GLN A 222 0.89 -23.05 5.36
N SER A 223 2.15 -22.71 5.67
CA SER A 223 2.78 -23.05 6.97
C SER A 223 2.07 -22.40 8.17
N ALA A 224 1.32 -21.31 7.95
CA ALA A 224 0.58 -20.62 8.99
C ALA A 224 -0.91 -21.02 9.06
N GLU A 225 -1.40 -21.81 8.11
CA GLU A 225 -2.83 -22.06 7.87
C GLU A 225 -3.53 -22.71 9.06
N GLN A 226 -2.99 -23.80 9.60
CA GLN A 226 -3.58 -24.51 10.74
C GLN A 226 -3.73 -23.57 11.96
N LYS A 227 -2.69 -22.79 12.25
CA LYS A 227 -2.71 -21.83 13.35
C LYS A 227 -3.74 -20.72 13.13
N LEU A 228 -3.88 -20.24 11.90
CA LEU A 228 -4.86 -19.23 11.52
C LEU A 228 -6.28 -19.81 11.63
N ALA A 229 -6.53 -21.00 11.10
CA ALA A 229 -7.81 -21.69 11.18
C ALA A 229 -8.27 -21.93 12.63
N ARG A 230 -7.33 -22.28 13.53
CA ARG A 230 -7.61 -22.39 14.97
C ARG A 230 -8.17 -21.09 15.53
N TYR A 231 -7.52 -19.94 15.27
CA TYR A 231 -7.98 -18.65 15.79
C TYR A 231 -9.29 -18.20 15.13
N GLN A 232 -9.48 -18.48 13.84
CA GLN A 232 -10.73 -18.19 13.13
C GLN A 232 -11.90 -18.99 13.70
N ARG A 233 -11.74 -20.29 14.01
CA ARG A 233 -12.75 -21.10 14.70
C ARG A 233 -13.06 -20.55 16.09
N MET A 234 -12.04 -20.10 16.84
CA MET A 234 -12.25 -19.45 18.15
C MET A 234 -13.05 -18.15 18.03
N MET A 235 -12.79 -17.37 16.99
CA MET A 235 -13.53 -16.13 16.70
C MET A 235 -14.98 -16.44 16.30
N ALA A 236 -15.21 -17.44 15.45
CA ALA A 236 -16.56 -17.84 15.02
C ALA A 236 -17.43 -18.23 16.20
N ARG A 237 -16.91 -19.10 17.09
CA ARG A 237 -17.64 -19.57 18.30
C ARG A 237 -17.92 -18.44 19.32
N ARG A 238 -17.11 -17.37 19.33
CA ARG A 238 -17.20 -16.25 20.29
C ARG A 238 -17.78 -15.01 19.66
N ARG A 239 -18.35 -15.12 18.48
CA ARG A 239 -18.93 -13.99 17.75
C ARG A 239 -20.16 -13.48 18.51
N THR A 240 -20.14 -12.18 18.85
CA THR A 240 -21.28 -11.50 19.45
C THR A 240 -22.23 -10.96 18.38
N PRO A 241 -23.51 -10.72 18.69
CA PRO A 241 -24.42 -10.02 17.80
C PRO A 241 -23.85 -8.69 17.30
N LYS A 242 -24.33 -8.25 16.13
CA LYS A 242 -23.77 -7.13 15.37
C LYS A 242 -23.65 -5.80 16.17
N ASN A 243 -24.51 -5.58 17.13
CA ASN A 243 -24.58 -4.34 17.92
C ASN A 243 -23.91 -4.46 19.31
N ARG A 244 -23.32 -5.59 19.66
CA ARG A 244 -22.62 -5.78 20.93
C ARG A 244 -21.10 -5.77 20.74
N PRO A 245 -20.33 -5.21 21.68
CA PRO A 245 -18.87 -5.28 21.64
C PRO A 245 -18.41 -6.74 21.77
N GLY A 246 -17.37 -7.12 21.04
CA GLY A 246 -16.79 -8.45 21.13
C GLY A 246 -16.27 -8.75 22.55
N THR A 247 -16.45 -9.99 23.01
CA THR A 247 -15.95 -10.46 24.30
C THR A 247 -14.42 -10.35 24.41
N LYS A 248 -13.86 -10.37 25.61
CA LYS A 248 -12.40 -10.41 25.84
C LYS A 248 -11.76 -11.59 25.09
N GLY A 249 -12.42 -12.76 25.12
CA GLY A 249 -11.96 -13.96 24.41
C GLY A 249 -11.99 -13.83 22.89
N TYR A 250 -13.02 -13.18 22.31
CA TYR A 250 -13.08 -12.85 20.89
C TYR A 250 -11.95 -11.92 20.48
N ARG A 251 -11.76 -10.82 21.20
CA ARG A 251 -10.70 -9.83 20.94
C ARG A 251 -9.30 -10.44 21.03
N ASN A 252 -9.08 -11.37 21.97
CA ASN A 252 -7.80 -12.07 22.08
C ASN A 252 -7.55 -12.97 20.86
N ALA A 253 -8.53 -13.78 20.45
CA ALA A 253 -8.43 -14.63 19.25
C ALA A 253 -8.18 -13.79 17.99
N GLN A 254 -8.90 -12.67 17.83
CA GLN A 254 -8.69 -11.71 16.74
C GLN A 254 -7.26 -11.15 16.72
N ARG A 255 -6.74 -10.79 17.90
CA ARG A 255 -5.36 -10.29 18.03
C ARG A 255 -4.33 -11.36 17.64
N GLN A 256 -4.54 -12.63 18.02
CA GLN A 256 -3.66 -13.72 17.64
C GLN A 256 -3.72 -14.01 16.13
N ALA A 257 -4.90 -14.02 15.53
CA ALA A 257 -5.05 -14.13 14.07
C ALA A 257 -4.32 -12.99 13.33
N ALA A 258 -4.47 -11.74 13.81
CA ALA A 258 -3.78 -10.59 13.26
C ALA A 258 -2.24 -10.70 13.38
N LYS A 259 -1.71 -11.29 14.48
CA LYS A 259 -0.27 -11.59 14.61
C LYS A 259 0.21 -12.58 13.55
N VAL A 260 -0.55 -13.64 13.30
CA VAL A 260 -0.22 -14.64 12.26
C VAL A 260 -0.17 -13.98 10.90
N HIS A 261 -1.23 -13.26 10.50
CA HIS A 261 -1.25 -12.52 9.23
C HIS A 261 -0.07 -11.56 9.07
N LYS A 262 0.27 -10.82 10.12
CA LYS A 262 1.38 -9.86 10.08
C LYS A 262 2.73 -10.55 9.95
N LYS A 263 2.95 -11.69 10.62
CA LYS A 263 4.16 -12.51 10.48
C LYS A 263 4.31 -12.98 9.03
N THR A 264 3.27 -13.63 8.49
CA THR A 264 3.25 -14.12 7.11
C THR A 264 3.51 -13.00 6.09
N ALA A 265 2.86 -11.85 6.25
CA ALA A 265 3.08 -10.70 5.36
C ALA A 265 4.53 -10.20 5.39
N ARG A 266 5.17 -10.18 6.57
CA ARG A 266 6.58 -9.79 6.70
C ARG A 266 7.53 -10.82 6.09
N GLN A 267 7.27 -12.10 6.28
CA GLN A 267 8.06 -13.19 5.68
C GLN A 267 8.02 -13.11 4.16
N ARG A 268 6.82 -12.95 3.57
CA ARG A 268 6.66 -12.76 2.11
C ARG A 268 7.44 -11.54 1.61
N GLN A 269 7.34 -10.42 2.34
CA GLN A 269 8.05 -9.20 1.97
C GLN A 269 9.58 -9.35 2.09
N ASP A 270 10.07 -10.03 3.11
CA ASP A 270 11.49 -10.29 3.31
C ASP A 270 12.05 -11.20 2.20
N THR A 271 11.36 -12.30 1.91
CA THR A 271 11.71 -13.21 0.81
C THR A 271 11.80 -12.46 -0.53
N GLY A 272 10.74 -11.71 -0.89
CA GLY A 272 10.74 -10.96 -2.15
C GLY A 272 11.82 -9.88 -2.23
N ARG A 273 12.13 -9.21 -1.12
CA ARG A 273 13.19 -8.19 -1.08
C ARG A 273 14.59 -8.77 -1.17
N LYS A 274 14.85 -9.89 -0.50
CA LYS A 274 16.14 -10.59 -0.59
C LYS A 274 16.40 -11.08 -2.01
N TRP A 275 15.38 -11.66 -2.62
CA TRP A 275 15.44 -12.10 -4.00
C TRP A 275 15.67 -10.93 -4.95
N ALA A 276 14.88 -9.87 -4.87
CA ALA A 276 15.03 -8.69 -5.71
C ALA A 276 16.42 -8.05 -5.60
N LYS A 277 17.00 -8.00 -4.37
CA LYS A 277 18.35 -7.49 -4.16
C LYS A 277 19.40 -8.35 -4.90
N ARG A 278 19.27 -9.67 -4.87
CA ARG A 278 20.18 -10.60 -5.55
C ARG A 278 20.10 -10.42 -7.08
N VAL A 279 18.88 -10.45 -7.64
CA VAL A 279 18.66 -10.27 -9.07
C VAL A 279 19.23 -8.94 -9.58
N VAL A 280 18.96 -7.84 -8.90
CA VAL A 280 19.41 -6.49 -9.28
C VAL A 280 20.92 -6.32 -9.12
N ARG A 281 21.54 -7.01 -8.17
CA ARG A 281 22.99 -6.99 -8.02
C ARG A 281 23.69 -7.66 -9.22
N ASP A 282 23.12 -8.75 -9.71
CA ASP A 282 23.77 -9.68 -10.62
C ASP A 282 23.40 -9.39 -12.11
N HIS A 283 22.47 -8.45 -12.39
CA HIS A 283 22.03 -8.14 -13.77
C HIS A 283 21.84 -6.63 -13.98
N ASP A 284 22.13 -6.17 -15.18
CA ASP A 284 21.97 -4.77 -15.58
C ASP A 284 20.60 -4.48 -16.18
N ILE A 285 20.07 -5.41 -16.98
CA ILE A 285 18.80 -5.30 -17.68
C ILE A 285 17.85 -6.41 -17.21
N LEU A 286 16.63 -6.00 -16.83
CA LEU A 286 15.60 -6.90 -16.34
C LEU A 286 14.35 -6.80 -17.22
N ALA A 287 14.01 -7.86 -17.95
CA ALA A 287 12.74 -7.99 -18.66
C ALA A 287 11.74 -8.73 -17.78
N VAL A 288 10.67 -8.06 -17.37
CA VAL A 288 9.73 -8.56 -16.35
C VAL A 288 8.32 -8.59 -16.88
N GLU A 289 7.63 -9.72 -16.81
CA GLU A 289 6.22 -9.80 -17.19
C GLU A 289 5.35 -8.81 -16.40
N ASP A 290 4.51 -8.01 -17.10
CA ASP A 290 3.53 -7.11 -16.44
C ASP A 290 2.30 -7.86 -15.92
N PHE A 291 2.51 -8.99 -15.28
CA PHE A 291 1.45 -9.81 -14.70
C PHE A 291 0.69 -9.08 -13.58
N ARG A 292 -0.64 -9.15 -13.63
CA ARG A 292 -1.55 -8.50 -12.68
C ARG A 292 -2.40 -9.55 -11.94
N PRO A 293 -1.94 -10.08 -10.82
CA PRO A 293 -2.54 -11.25 -10.15
C PRO A 293 -3.92 -11.03 -9.53
N ARG A 294 -4.53 -9.85 -9.70
CA ARG A 294 -5.85 -9.54 -9.08
C ARG A 294 -6.97 -10.47 -9.51
N PHE A 295 -6.94 -10.99 -10.72
CA PHE A 295 -7.96 -11.91 -11.20
C PHE A 295 -7.90 -13.26 -10.46
N LEU A 296 -6.71 -13.70 -10.05
CA LEU A 296 -6.51 -14.94 -9.29
C LEU A 296 -7.17 -14.91 -7.90
N ALA A 297 -7.38 -13.73 -7.32
CA ALA A 297 -8.03 -13.58 -6.01
C ALA A 297 -9.49 -14.06 -5.99
N ARG A 298 -10.07 -14.37 -7.14
CA ARG A 298 -11.46 -14.85 -7.30
C ARG A 298 -11.54 -16.25 -7.89
N THR A 299 -10.43 -16.95 -7.96
CA THR A 299 -10.34 -18.33 -8.46
C THR A 299 -10.01 -19.28 -7.32
N THR A 300 -10.05 -20.58 -7.58
CA THR A 300 -9.57 -21.63 -6.68
C THR A 300 -8.10 -21.46 -6.29
N MET A 301 -7.34 -20.73 -7.12
CA MET A 301 -5.92 -20.41 -6.90
C MET A 301 -5.69 -19.23 -5.94
N ALA A 302 -6.75 -18.59 -5.41
CA ALA A 302 -6.63 -17.37 -4.60
C ALA A 302 -5.68 -17.50 -3.40
N GLY A 303 -5.71 -18.63 -2.72
CA GLY A 303 -4.81 -18.92 -1.58
C GLY A 303 -3.35 -18.99 -2.01
N LYS A 304 -3.04 -19.77 -3.05
CA LYS A 304 -1.69 -19.92 -3.61
C LYS A 304 -1.17 -18.60 -4.17
N ALA A 305 -1.98 -17.87 -4.95
CA ALA A 305 -1.62 -16.57 -5.51
C ALA A 305 -1.35 -15.50 -4.42
N ALA A 306 -2.14 -15.51 -3.34
CA ALA A 306 -1.89 -14.64 -2.19
C ALA A 306 -0.60 -15.02 -1.46
N ASP A 307 -0.25 -16.31 -1.41
CA ASP A 307 0.95 -16.80 -0.75
C ASP A 307 2.21 -16.55 -1.58
N ALA A 308 2.16 -16.70 -2.88
CA ALA A 308 3.24 -16.33 -3.80
C ALA A 308 3.64 -14.85 -3.71
N ALA A 309 2.72 -13.98 -3.28
CA ALA A 309 2.96 -12.55 -3.08
C ALA A 309 3.57 -11.81 -4.30
N ILE A 310 3.28 -12.28 -5.52
CA ILE A 310 3.83 -11.78 -6.79
C ILE A 310 3.84 -10.25 -6.85
N GLY A 311 2.71 -9.61 -6.59
CA GLY A 311 2.61 -8.14 -6.65
C GLY A 311 3.48 -7.39 -5.62
N ALA A 312 3.85 -8.01 -4.50
CA ALA A 312 4.77 -7.42 -3.53
C ALA A 312 6.23 -7.62 -3.98
N THR A 313 6.54 -8.79 -4.52
CA THR A 313 7.87 -9.15 -5.05
C THR A 313 8.20 -8.30 -6.28
N LYS A 314 7.28 -8.17 -7.24
CA LYS A 314 7.40 -7.29 -8.40
C LYS A 314 7.67 -5.83 -8.01
N ARG A 315 6.94 -5.30 -7.02
CA ARG A 315 7.22 -3.94 -6.53
C ARG A 315 8.60 -3.82 -5.90
N ALA A 316 9.02 -4.82 -5.11
CA ALA A 316 10.36 -4.82 -4.52
C ALA A 316 11.45 -4.82 -5.60
N LEU A 317 11.25 -5.57 -6.67
CA LEU A 317 12.17 -5.61 -7.80
C LEU A 317 12.26 -4.25 -8.51
N ILE A 318 11.12 -3.64 -8.84
CA ILE A 318 11.07 -2.32 -9.47
C ILE A 318 11.71 -1.24 -8.58
N GLU A 319 11.41 -1.25 -7.27
CA GLU A 319 12.01 -0.30 -6.32
C GLU A 319 13.53 -0.48 -6.23
N MET A 320 14.01 -1.72 -6.24
CA MET A 320 15.42 -2.05 -6.12
C MET A 320 16.17 -1.73 -7.43
N ALA A 321 15.62 -2.08 -8.59
CA ALA A 321 16.19 -1.74 -9.90
C ALA A 321 16.37 -0.22 -10.03
N ARG A 322 15.32 0.56 -9.73
CA ARG A 322 15.40 2.02 -9.76
C ARG A 322 16.44 2.57 -8.76
N LYS A 323 16.52 2.02 -7.55
CA LYS A 323 17.50 2.44 -6.54
C LYS A 323 18.94 2.28 -7.04
N HIS A 324 19.19 1.23 -7.80
CA HIS A 324 20.55 0.86 -8.23
C HIS A 324 20.82 1.19 -9.71
N GLY A 325 19.98 2.00 -10.36
CA GLY A 325 20.20 2.44 -11.74
C GLY A 325 20.11 1.33 -12.78
N ARG A 326 19.42 0.21 -12.45
CA ARG A 326 19.23 -0.90 -13.40
C ARG A 326 18.06 -0.62 -14.33
N GLU A 327 18.20 -1.04 -15.57
CA GLU A 327 17.15 -0.93 -16.59
C GLU A 327 16.11 -2.02 -16.37
N LEU A 328 14.81 -1.65 -16.33
CA LEU A 328 13.72 -2.60 -16.11
C LEU A 328 12.61 -2.34 -17.12
N HIS A 329 12.35 -3.36 -17.95
CA HIS A 329 11.28 -3.38 -18.94
C HIS A 329 10.10 -4.21 -18.44
N LEU A 330 8.89 -3.65 -18.50
CA LEU A 330 7.66 -4.40 -18.24
C LEU A 330 7.11 -4.93 -19.56
N VAL A 331 7.17 -6.23 -19.74
CA VAL A 331 6.70 -6.92 -20.94
C VAL A 331 5.23 -7.27 -20.78
N HIS A 332 4.43 -7.00 -21.82
CA HIS A 332 3.01 -7.32 -21.80
C HIS A 332 2.80 -8.84 -21.90
N PRO A 333 1.97 -9.48 -21.04
CA PRO A 333 1.83 -10.94 -20.99
C PRO A 333 1.04 -11.56 -22.14
N ALA A 334 0.49 -10.75 -23.06
CA ALA A 334 -0.28 -11.28 -24.19
C ALA A 334 0.65 -11.91 -25.21
N HIS A 335 0.31 -13.14 -25.60
CA HIS A 335 0.99 -13.92 -26.63
C HIS A 335 2.40 -14.43 -26.29
N THR A 336 2.99 -14.09 -25.17
CA THR A 336 4.33 -14.57 -24.77
C THR A 336 4.46 -16.10 -24.76
N THR A 337 3.34 -16.83 -24.66
CA THR A 337 3.29 -18.29 -24.74
C THR A 337 2.96 -18.83 -26.13
N MET A 338 2.79 -17.97 -27.11
CA MET A 338 2.42 -18.31 -28.47
C MET A 338 3.46 -17.83 -29.47
N ASP A 339 4.23 -16.81 -29.11
CA ASP A 339 5.25 -16.24 -29.98
C ASP A 339 6.57 -17.02 -29.78
N CYS A 340 7.20 -17.46 -30.89
CA CYS A 340 8.49 -18.08 -30.82
C CYS A 340 9.57 -17.04 -30.49
N ALA A 341 10.36 -17.31 -29.47
CA ALA A 341 11.44 -16.39 -29.05
C ALA A 341 12.56 -16.25 -30.09
N HIS A 342 12.74 -17.25 -30.97
CA HIS A 342 13.79 -17.25 -31.97
C HIS A 342 13.39 -16.50 -33.24
N CYS A 343 12.23 -16.82 -33.83
CA CYS A 343 11.81 -16.28 -35.13
C CYS A 343 10.62 -15.32 -35.08
N GLY A 344 10.01 -15.09 -33.91
CA GLY A 344 8.84 -14.24 -33.73
C GLY A 344 7.52 -14.78 -34.29
N ALA A 345 7.55 -15.99 -34.92
CA ALA A 345 6.34 -16.61 -35.46
C ALA A 345 5.33 -16.92 -34.34
N ARG A 346 4.03 -16.65 -34.58
CA ARG A 346 2.95 -16.92 -33.65
C ARG A 346 2.26 -18.23 -33.94
N ALA A 347 2.22 -19.13 -32.96
CA ALA A 347 1.43 -20.35 -33.03
C ALA A 347 -0.06 -20.07 -33.16
N LYS A 348 -0.77 -20.81 -34.03
CA LYS A 348 -2.24 -20.68 -34.21
C LYS A 348 -3.01 -21.07 -32.94
N HIS A 349 -2.51 -21.99 -32.15
CA HIS A 349 -3.11 -22.50 -30.92
C HIS A 349 -2.12 -22.44 -29.77
N ARG A 350 -2.63 -22.30 -28.55
CA ARG A 350 -1.80 -22.35 -27.33
C ARG A 350 -1.18 -23.73 -27.19
N LEU A 351 0.12 -23.78 -27.10
CA LEU A 351 0.83 -25.02 -26.77
C LEU A 351 0.51 -25.45 -25.34
N PRO A 352 0.27 -26.74 -25.07
CA PRO A 352 0.15 -27.26 -23.72
C PRO A 352 1.43 -27.01 -22.91
N LEU A 353 1.31 -26.93 -21.57
CA LEU A 353 2.44 -26.62 -20.70
C LEU A 353 3.63 -27.58 -20.82
N SER A 354 3.36 -28.82 -21.24
CA SER A 354 4.37 -29.86 -21.49
C SER A 354 5.21 -29.64 -22.75
N GLU A 355 4.73 -28.83 -23.70
CA GLU A 355 5.39 -28.56 -24.98
C GLU A 355 6.00 -27.16 -25.06
N ARG A 356 6.02 -26.45 -23.91
CA ARG A 356 6.64 -25.14 -23.81
C ARG A 356 8.08 -25.30 -23.34
N THR A 357 8.98 -25.37 -24.26
CA THR A 357 10.43 -25.32 -24.03
C THR A 357 10.95 -23.92 -24.28
#